data_93ec544e497ab1046f67aa06d487da71
#
_entry.id   93ec544e497ab1046f67aa06d487da71
#
_cell.length_a   1.000
_cell.length_b   1.000
_cell.length_c   1.000
_cell.angle_alpha   90.00
_cell.angle_beta   90.00
_cell.angle_gamma   90.00
#
_symmetry.space_group_name_H-M   'P 1'
#
loop_
_entity.id
_entity.type
_entity.pdbx_description
1 polymer ?
#
loop_
_entity_poly.entity_id
_entity_poly.type
_entity_poly.pdbx_seq_one_letter_code
_entity_poly.pdbx_strand_id
1 'polypeptide(L)'
;MLEKLDCHIGAKYQTGVGLIEVLISLFVISIGMLGLVGLQFTVSTSNQDAYVKSQATIIIESLADRIRLNRQYQNRDDTTIPARDLTDNAYTTLSNYNFRSLSSCSTNEFECFCESVPSSITNCRDEGDTNANLCTADQTAIFDAYETSCMAAAVMDDMEVGVAALSAVPDASGDTVPPNSILTVYVAWPATIWKNLDRAQSETCAEIMEEQGIDGEFECVHLDVMLGEGR
;
A
#
# COMPACT_ATOMS: atom_id res chain seq x y z
N MET A 1 92.43 12.30 -19.59
CA MET A 1 91.51 13.09 -18.75
C MET A 1 90.19 12.36 -18.66
N LEU A 2 90.01 11.51 -17.64
CA LEU A 2 88.83 10.75 -17.41
C LEU A 2 88.19 11.29 -16.14
N GLU A 3 87.12 12.01 -16.30
CA GLU A 3 86.33 12.62 -15.26
C GLU A 3 85.42 11.54 -14.66
N LYS A 4 85.59 11.27 -13.36
CA LYS A 4 84.89 10.26 -12.59
C LYS A 4 83.55 10.84 -12.15
N LEU A 5 82.49 10.42 -12.79
CA LEU A 5 81.08 10.74 -12.35
C LEU A 5 80.75 9.93 -11.09
N ASP A 6 80.78 10.58 -9.94
CA ASP A 6 80.31 10.04 -8.70
C ASP A 6 78.75 10.11 -8.67
N CYS A 7 78.15 8.96 -8.89
CA CYS A 7 76.72 8.83 -8.77
C CYS A 7 76.33 8.61 -7.28
N HIS A 8 75.96 9.67 -6.58
CA HIS A 8 75.45 9.60 -5.23
C HIS A 8 73.99 9.07 -5.30
N ILE A 9 73.80 7.77 -5.13
CA ILE A 9 72.50 7.15 -4.86
C ILE A 9 72.18 7.42 -3.39
N GLY A 10 71.40 8.45 -3.14
CA GLY A 10 70.82 8.74 -1.83
C GLY A 10 69.90 7.58 -1.40
N ALA A 11 70.34 6.76 -0.46
CA ALA A 11 69.57 5.74 0.18
C ALA A 11 68.38 6.44 0.89
N LYS A 12 67.14 6.33 0.31
CA LYS A 12 65.89 6.71 1.02
C LYS A 12 65.72 5.74 2.16
N TYR A 13 65.82 6.22 3.38
CA TYR A 13 65.44 5.45 4.56
C TYR A 13 63.95 5.13 4.46
N GLN A 14 63.65 3.85 4.32
CA GLN A 14 62.27 3.38 4.49
C GLN A 14 61.96 3.35 6.00
N THR A 15 61.15 4.30 6.44
CA THR A 15 60.61 4.28 7.80
C THR A 15 59.53 3.22 7.82
N GLY A 16 59.74 2.15 8.59
CA GLY A 16 58.74 1.12 8.81
C GLY A 16 57.52 1.69 9.55
N VAL A 17 56.32 1.28 9.12
CA VAL A 17 55.07 1.65 9.80
C VAL A 17 55.08 1.03 11.20
N GLY A 18 54.82 1.83 12.24
CA GLY A 18 54.78 1.35 13.62
C GLY A 18 53.54 0.49 13.86
N LEU A 19 53.68 -0.57 14.66
CA LEU A 19 52.56 -1.47 15.01
C LEU A 19 51.41 -0.70 15.63
N ILE A 20 51.66 0.36 16.40
CA ILE A 20 50.66 1.23 16.97
C ILE A 20 49.86 2.01 15.92
N GLU A 21 50.49 2.43 14.82
CA GLU A 21 49.85 3.16 13.74
C GLU A 21 48.84 2.29 12.98
N VAL A 22 49.19 1.00 12.78
CA VAL A 22 48.25 0.02 12.20
C VAL A 22 47.06 -0.23 13.10
N LEU A 23 47.27 -0.34 14.42
CA LEU A 23 46.18 -0.54 15.39
C LEU A 23 45.22 0.65 15.40
N ILE A 24 45.74 1.88 15.44
CA ILE A 24 44.94 3.09 15.43
C ILE A 24 44.14 3.18 14.10
N SER A 25 44.80 2.89 12.98
CA SER A 25 44.16 2.92 11.66
C SER A 25 43.01 1.92 11.56
N LEU A 26 43.17 0.69 12.04
CA LEU A 26 42.13 -0.33 12.10
C LEU A 26 40.98 0.10 13.01
N PHE A 27 41.27 0.72 14.15
CA PHE A 27 40.25 1.21 15.07
C PHE A 27 39.39 2.31 14.43
N VAL A 28 40.02 3.29 13.78
CA VAL A 28 39.28 4.37 13.06
C VAL A 28 38.43 3.83 11.91
N ILE A 29 38.97 2.90 11.13
CA ILE A 29 38.23 2.25 10.04
C ILE A 29 37.01 1.47 10.59
N SER A 30 37.18 0.77 11.71
CA SER A 30 36.10 0.00 12.34
C SER A 30 34.92 0.90 12.77
N ILE A 31 35.20 2.05 13.38
CA ILE A 31 34.17 3.04 13.76
C ILE A 31 33.51 3.61 12.52
N GLY A 32 34.28 3.91 11.47
CA GLY A 32 33.73 4.42 10.21
C GLY A 32 32.77 3.42 9.54
N MET A 33 33.14 2.12 9.54
CA MET A 33 32.28 1.07 8.99
C MET A 33 30.99 0.88 9.77
N LEU A 34 31.00 0.99 11.11
CA LEU A 34 29.81 0.94 11.94
C LEU A 34 28.80 2.04 11.57
N GLY A 35 29.28 3.26 11.33
CA GLY A 35 28.42 4.36 10.87
C GLY A 35 27.79 4.10 9.51
N LEU A 36 28.54 3.50 8.60
CA LEU A 36 28.07 3.18 7.25
C LEU A 36 27.00 2.07 7.28
N VAL A 37 27.19 1.04 8.10
CA VAL A 37 26.17 -0.02 8.31
C VAL A 37 24.88 0.55 8.88
N GLY A 38 24.95 1.47 9.84
CA GLY A 38 23.79 2.15 10.39
C GLY A 38 23.00 2.94 9.33
N LEU A 39 23.68 3.66 8.45
CA LEU A 39 23.06 4.36 7.34
C LEU A 39 22.42 3.39 6.33
N GLN A 40 23.08 2.30 5.99
CA GLN A 40 22.52 1.29 5.07
C GLN A 40 21.24 0.67 5.62
N PHE A 41 21.19 0.39 6.92
CA PHE A 41 19.98 -0.12 7.57
C PHE A 41 18.83 0.87 7.47
N THR A 42 19.07 2.16 7.79
CA THR A 42 18.04 3.20 7.69
C THR A 42 17.53 3.38 6.25
N VAL A 43 18.43 3.36 5.28
CA VAL A 43 18.04 3.46 3.86
C VAL A 43 17.23 2.26 3.41
N SER A 44 17.61 1.05 3.83
CA SER A 44 16.89 -0.18 3.48
C SER A 44 15.46 -0.16 4.01
N THR A 45 15.27 0.20 5.28
CA THR A 45 13.93 0.29 5.88
C THR A 45 13.08 1.39 5.23
N SER A 46 13.67 2.56 4.97
CA SER A 46 12.97 3.66 4.29
C SER A 46 12.54 3.28 2.87
N ASN A 47 13.36 2.52 2.15
CA ASN A 47 13.00 2.05 0.80
C ASN A 47 11.85 1.05 0.83
N GLN A 48 11.81 0.14 1.80
CA GLN A 48 10.70 -0.80 1.96
C GLN A 48 9.38 -0.05 2.22
N ASP A 49 9.41 0.95 3.10
CA ASP A 49 8.25 1.77 3.38
C ASP A 49 7.75 2.54 2.17
N ALA A 50 8.68 3.15 1.43
CA ALA A 50 8.34 3.87 0.21
C ALA A 50 7.74 2.94 -0.84
N TYR A 51 8.25 1.71 -0.94
CA TYR A 51 7.72 0.69 -1.82
C TYR A 51 6.28 0.32 -1.45
N VAL A 52 6.02 -0.03 -0.18
CA VAL A 52 4.67 -0.39 0.29
C VAL A 52 3.68 0.76 0.05
N LYS A 53 4.04 1.98 0.39
CA LYS A 53 3.20 3.18 0.14
C LYS A 53 2.92 3.39 -1.33
N SER A 54 3.92 3.21 -2.19
CA SER A 54 3.74 3.34 -3.64
C SER A 54 2.79 2.28 -4.19
N GLN A 55 2.91 1.02 -3.74
CA GLN A 55 2.00 -0.05 -4.13
C GLN A 55 0.59 0.19 -3.61
N ALA A 56 0.44 0.60 -2.35
CA ALA A 56 -0.84 0.96 -1.76
C ALA A 56 -1.54 2.07 -2.56
N THR A 57 -0.79 3.09 -3.00
CA THR A 57 -1.35 4.17 -3.83
C THR A 57 -1.85 3.64 -5.18
N ILE A 58 -1.10 2.75 -5.85
CA ILE A 58 -1.52 2.14 -7.11
C ILE A 58 -2.80 1.32 -6.92
N ILE A 59 -2.89 0.57 -5.84
CA ILE A 59 -4.06 -0.25 -5.50
C ILE A 59 -5.29 0.63 -5.30
N ILE A 60 -5.16 1.70 -4.51
CA ILE A 60 -6.25 2.65 -4.26
C ILE A 60 -6.74 3.30 -5.56
N GLU A 61 -5.82 3.81 -6.38
CA GLU A 61 -6.16 4.43 -7.66
C GLU A 61 -6.87 3.43 -8.58
N SER A 62 -6.39 2.19 -8.64
CA SER A 62 -7.02 1.14 -9.43
C SER A 62 -8.45 0.86 -8.97
N LEU A 63 -8.69 0.73 -7.67
CA LEU A 63 -10.04 0.50 -7.13
C LEU A 63 -10.94 1.72 -7.33
N ALA A 64 -10.42 2.92 -7.10
CA ALA A 64 -11.16 4.16 -7.33
C ALA A 64 -11.63 4.31 -8.78
N ASP A 65 -10.77 3.96 -9.74
CA ASP A 65 -11.12 4.00 -11.16
C ASP A 65 -12.17 2.93 -11.52
N ARG A 66 -12.09 1.73 -10.95
CA ARG A 66 -13.09 0.67 -11.11
C ARG A 66 -14.46 1.10 -10.56
N ILE A 67 -14.50 1.72 -9.38
CA ILE A 67 -15.71 2.29 -8.79
C ILE A 67 -16.32 3.34 -9.73
N ARG A 68 -15.49 4.24 -10.28
CA ARG A 68 -15.95 5.26 -11.24
C ARG A 68 -16.47 4.65 -12.55
N LEU A 69 -15.90 3.54 -13.00
CA LEU A 69 -16.33 2.85 -14.23
C LEU A 69 -17.60 2.04 -14.04
N ASN A 70 -17.92 1.62 -12.82
CA ASN A 70 -19.15 0.90 -12.52
C ASN A 70 -20.35 1.85 -12.52
N ARG A 71 -20.81 2.19 -13.72
CA ARG A 71 -21.80 3.23 -14.00
C ARG A 71 -23.16 3.01 -13.33
N GLN A 72 -23.54 1.79 -13.00
CA GLN A 72 -24.80 1.55 -12.32
C GLN A 72 -24.84 2.15 -10.92
N TYR A 73 -23.67 2.29 -10.27
CA TYR A 73 -23.54 3.04 -9.05
C TYR A 73 -23.48 4.56 -9.28
N GLN A 74 -23.19 4.99 -10.51
CA GLN A 74 -23.09 6.40 -10.89
C GLN A 74 -24.34 6.94 -11.60
N ASN A 75 -25.06 6.08 -12.34
CA ASN A 75 -26.17 6.53 -13.20
C ASN A 75 -27.47 6.65 -12.44
N ARG A 76 -27.90 7.86 -12.26
CA ARG A 76 -29.14 8.28 -11.65
C ARG A 76 -30.09 8.98 -12.60
N ASP A 77 -30.28 8.44 -13.76
CA ASP A 77 -31.39 8.92 -14.63
C ASP A 77 -32.72 8.29 -14.28
N ASP A 78 -32.75 7.37 -13.32
CA ASP A 78 -33.97 6.77 -12.84
C ASP A 78 -34.49 7.54 -11.63
N THR A 79 -35.38 8.51 -11.90
CA THR A 79 -36.07 9.32 -10.88
C THR A 79 -37.02 8.47 -10.01
N THR A 80 -37.14 7.18 -10.28
CA THR A 80 -37.97 6.24 -9.50
C THR A 80 -37.22 5.59 -8.35
N ILE A 81 -35.88 5.69 -8.31
CA ILE A 81 -35.07 5.17 -7.21
C ILE A 81 -34.94 6.27 -6.16
N PRO A 82 -35.44 6.06 -4.91
CA PRO A 82 -35.22 7.01 -3.84
C PRO A 82 -33.70 7.27 -3.67
N ALA A 83 -33.39 8.46 -3.19
CA ALA A 83 -32.01 8.91 -2.96
C ALA A 83 -31.17 7.74 -2.45
N ARG A 84 -30.18 7.35 -3.22
CA ARG A 84 -29.44 6.11 -3.09
C ARG A 84 -28.98 5.94 -1.66
N ASP A 85 -29.53 4.96 -0.97
CA ASP A 85 -28.95 4.46 0.24
C ASP A 85 -27.72 3.63 -0.16
N LEU A 86 -26.54 4.26 -0.13
CA LEU A 86 -25.29 3.58 -0.45
C LEU A 86 -24.84 2.62 0.65
N THR A 87 -25.63 2.48 1.72
CA THR A 87 -25.36 1.48 2.76
C THR A 87 -25.42 0.05 2.21
N ASP A 88 -26.18 -0.18 1.13
CA ASP A 88 -26.25 -1.47 0.44
C ASP A 88 -25.28 -1.58 -0.76
N ASN A 89 -24.31 -0.68 -0.86
CA ASN A 89 -23.33 -0.75 -1.94
C ASN A 89 -22.35 -1.91 -1.70
N ALA A 90 -22.23 -2.80 -2.68
CA ALA A 90 -21.33 -3.95 -2.58
C ALA A 90 -19.85 -3.55 -2.40
N TYR A 91 -19.45 -2.35 -2.83
CA TYR A 91 -18.13 -1.82 -2.56
C TYR A 91 -17.89 -1.48 -1.09
N THR A 92 -18.92 -1.10 -0.32
CA THR A 92 -18.77 -0.75 1.10
C THR A 92 -18.90 -1.97 2.02
N THR A 93 -19.14 -3.14 1.45
CA THR A 93 -19.27 -4.39 2.20
C THR A 93 -17.89 -4.97 2.50
N LEU A 94 -17.40 -4.77 3.73
CA LEU A 94 -16.06 -5.19 4.16
C LEU A 94 -15.77 -6.69 3.92
N SER A 95 -16.79 -7.55 4.05
CA SER A 95 -16.64 -8.98 3.80
C SER A 95 -16.28 -9.33 2.35
N ASN A 96 -16.48 -8.41 1.40
CA ASN A 96 -16.08 -8.61 0.01
C ASN A 96 -14.56 -8.46 -0.19
N TYR A 97 -13.86 -7.86 0.78
CA TYR A 97 -12.40 -7.65 0.78
C TYR A 97 -11.65 -8.61 1.71
N ASN A 98 -12.38 -9.23 2.65
CA ASN A 98 -11.76 -10.07 3.68
C ASN A 98 -11.91 -11.55 3.34
N PHE A 99 -10.86 -12.14 2.78
CA PHE A 99 -10.80 -13.57 2.44
C PHE A 99 -10.29 -14.45 3.59
N ARG A 100 -9.80 -13.88 4.69
CA ARG A 100 -9.35 -14.63 5.87
C ARG A 100 -10.46 -15.45 6.50
N SER A 101 -11.70 -14.96 6.41
CA SER A 101 -12.87 -15.68 6.92
C SER A 101 -13.28 -16.89 6.07
N LEU A 102 -12.82 -17.00 4.83
CA LEU A 102 -13.09 -18.15 3.96
C LEU A 102 -12.31 -19.40 4.34
N SER A 103 -11.58 -19.33 5.40
CA SER A 103 -10.90 -20.32 6.25
C SER A 103 -10.67 -21.73 5.71
N SER A 104 -9.53 -22.10 5.70
CA SER A 104 -8.73 -23.29 5.95
C SER A 104 -7.36 -23.17 5.28
N CYS A 105 -7.00 -21.96 4.92
CA CYS A 105 -5.65 -21.67 4.45
C CYS A 105 -4.68 -21.68 5.61
N SER A 106 -3.76 -22.61 5.59
CA SER A 106 -2.60 -22.63 6.48
C SER A 106 -1.36 -22.00 5.82
N THR A 107 -1.50 -21.55 4.59
CA THR A 107 -0.49 -20.88 3.76
C THR A 107 -0.86 -19.43 3.58
N ASN A 108 -0.07 -18.70 2.84
CA ASN A 108 -0.29 -17.30 2.60
C ASN A 108 -1.62 -17.07 1.82
N GLU A 109 -2.30 -15.97 2.08
CA GLU A 109 -3.61 -15.66 1.52
C GLU A 109 -3.60 -15.60 -0.01
N PHE A 110 -2.53 -15.07 -0.59
CA PHE A 110 -2.39 -14.99 -2.04
C PHE A 110 -2.44 -16.37 -2.69
N GLU A 111 -1.67 -17.33 -2.19
CA GLU A 111 -1.66 -18.70 -2.73
C GLU A 111 -3.03 -19.38 -2.61
N CYS A 112 -3.76 -19.09 -1.55
CA CYS A 112 -5.04 -19.73 -1.29
C CYS A 112 -6.20 -19.21 -2.14
N PHE A 113 -6.29 -17.91 -2.31
CA PHE A 113 -7.49 -17.27 -2.87
C PHE A 113 -7.24 -16.54 -4.17
N CYS A 114 -5.99 -16.21 -4.48
CA CYS A 114 -5.66 -15.34 -5.59
C CYS A 114 -5.10 -16.07 -6.80
N GLU A 115 -4.77 -17.36 -6.70
CA GLU A 115 -4.35 -18.18 -7.86
C GLU A 115 -5.49 -18.47 -8.82
N SER A 116 -6.71 -18.59 -8.28
CA SER A 116 -7.92 -18.80 -9.08
C SER A 116 -9.12 -18.16 -8.42
N VAL A 117 -10.02 -17.59 -9.24
CA VAL A 117 -11.26 -16.98 -8.72
C VAL A 117 -12.08 -18.03 -7.98
N PRO A 118 -12.44 -17.81 -6.69
CA PRO A 118 -13.28 -18.72 -5.94
C PRO A 118 -14.63 -18.93 -6.61
N SER A 119 -15.20 -20.12 -6.51
CA SER A 119 -16.51 -20.43 -7.10
C SER A 119 -17.67 -19.60 -6.51
N SER A 120 -17.47 -18.96 -5.37
CA SER A 120 -18.43 -18.04 -4.74
C SER A 120 -18.45 -16.66 -5.39
N ILE A 121 -17.45 -16.33 -6.22
CA ILE A 121 -17.30 -15.04 -6.90
C ILE A 121 -17.53 -15.24 -8.38
N THR A 122 -18.43 -14.44 -8.97
CA THR A 122 -18.63 -14.47 -10.43
C THR A 122 -17.43 -13.87 -11.13
N ASN A 123 -16.79 -14.64 -12.01
CA ASN A 123 -15.69 -14.13 -12.82
C ASN A 123 -16.25 -13.16 -13.88
N CYS A 124 -15.89 -11.89 -13.76
CA CYS A 124 -16.32 -10.81 -14.65
C CYS A 124 -15.29 -10.49 -15.75
N ARG A 125 -14.20 -11.26 -15.85
CA ARG A 125 -13.25 -11.12 -16.95
C ARG A 125 -13.72 -11.86 -18.19
N ASP A 126 -13.55 -11.21 -19.32
CA ASP A 126 -13.64 -11.88 -20.62
C ASP A 126 -12.34 -12.66 -20.86
N GLU A 127 -12.35 -13.96 -20.63
CA GLU A 127 -11.22 -14.84 -20.93
C GLU A 127 -11.25 -15.35 -22.39
N GLY A 128 -11.92 -14.64 -23.27
CA GLY A 128 -12.01 -15.00 -24.70
C GLY A 128 -13.04 -16.11 -25.00
N ASP A 129 -13.88 -16.45 -24.04
CA ASP A 129 -15.04 -17.30 -24.26
C ASP A 129 -16.22 -16.44 -24.78
N THR A 130 -16.91 -16.94 -25.82
CA THR A 130 -18.06 -16.26 -26.45
C THR A 130 -19.25 -16.06 -25.51
N ASN A 131 -19.14 -16.47 -24.25
CA ASN A 131 -20.08 -16.31 -23.18
C ASN A 131 -19.51 -15.44 -22.04
N ALA A 132 -18.90 -14.29 -22.37
CA ALA A 132 -18.55 -13.32 -21.34
C ALA A 132 -19.77 -13.11 -20.43
N ASN A 133 -19.64 -13.47 -19.17
CA ASN A 133 -20.70 -13.26 -18.19
C ASN A 133 -20.92 -11.77 -18.06
N LEU A 134 -22.07 -11.28 -18.51
CA LEU A 134 -22.50 -9.91 -18.25
C LEU A 134 -22.77 -9.79 -16.75
N CYS A 135 -21.76 -9.34 -16.01
CA CYS A 135 -21.90 -9.12 -14.59
C CYS A 135 -22.87 -7.98 -14.29
N THR A 136 -23.65 -8.15 -13.25
CA THR A 136 -24.39 -7.03 -12.64
C THR A 136 -23.40 -6.07 -11.97
N ALA A 137 -23.86 -4.87 -11.62
CA ALA A 137 -23.02 -3.91 -10.90
C ALA A 137 -22.49 -4.47 -9.58
N ASP A 138 -23.31 -5.20 -8.84
CA ASP A 138 -22.91 -5.83 -7.58
C ASP A 138 -21.90 -6.95 -7.80
N GLN A 139 -22.08 -7.79 -8.80
CA GLN A 139 -21.12 -8.81 -9.16
C GLN A 139 -19.77 -8.21 -9.58
N THR A 140 -19.82 -7.10 -10.36
CA THR A 140 -18.62 -6.36 -10.72
C THR A 140 -17.93 -5.79 -9.49
N ALA A 141 -18.68 -5.20 -8.54
CA ALA A 141 -18.11 -4.66 -7.32
C ALA A 141 -17.45 -5.74 -6.45
N ILE A 142 -18.09 -6.91 -6.31
CA ILE A 142 -17.51 -8.03 -5.57
C ILE A 142 -16.24 -8.55 -6.25
N PHE A 143 -16.25 -8.63 -7.59
CA PHE A 143 -15.10 -9.07 -8.36
C PHE A 143 -13.95 -8.06 -8.30
N ASP A 144 -14.24 -6.76 -8.36
CA ASP A 144 -13.25 -5.69 -8.19
C ASP A 144 -12.63 -5.72 -6.79
N ALA A 145 -13.44 -5.92 -5.76
CA ALA A 145 -12.98 -6.07 -4.38
C ALA A 145 -12.05 -7.28 -4.24
N TYR A 146 -12.41 -8.43 -4.83
CA TYR A 146 -11.59 -9.63 -4.86
C TYR A 146 -10.22 -9.36 -5.53
N GLU A 147 -10.23 -8.85 -6.76
CA GLU A 147 -8.98 -8.59 -7.48
C GLU A 147 -8.07 -7.60 -6.74
N THR A 148 -8.67 -6.54 -6.18
CA THR A 148 -7.91 -5.52 -5.47
C THR A 148 -7.32 -6.06 -4.17
N SER A 149 -8.05 -6.91 -3.46
CA SER A 149 -7.53 -7.61 -2.28
C SER A 149 -6.39 -8.55 -2.63
N CYS A 150 -6.48 -9.25 -3.76
CA CYS A 150 -5.38 -10.07 -4.25
C CYS A 150 -4.15 -9.24 -4.66
N MET A 151 -4.34 -8.04 -5.22
CA MET A 151 -3.24 -7.12 -5.47
C MET A 151 -2.56 -6.70 -4.16
N ALA A 152 -3.33 -6.46 -3.11
CA ALA A 152 -2.81 -6.10 -1.79
C ALA A 152 -2.05 -7.27 -1.15
N ALA A 153 -2.63 -8.47 -1.14
CA ALA A 153 -2.01 -9.68 -0.60
C ALA A 153 -0.70 -10.05 -1.32
N ALA A 154 -0.57 -9.73 -2.62
CA ALA A 154 0.67 -9.91 -3.35
C ALA A 154 1.80 -8.97 -2.90
N VAL A 155 1.46 -7.83 -2.29
CA VAL A 155 2.44 -6.88 -1.72
C VAL A 155 2.82 -7.28 -0.30
N MET A 156 1.81 -7.58 0.52
CA MET A 156 1.96 -7.97 1.92
C MET A 156 0.73 -8.75 2.38
N ASP A 157 0.92 -9.90 3.02
CA ASP A 157 -0.17 -10.79 3.46
C ASP A 157 -1.16 -10.12 4.43
N ASP A 158 -0.67 -9.19 5.25
CA ASP A 158 -1.48 -8.46 6.23
C ASP A 158 -1.97 -7.10 5.72
N MET A 159 -1.91 -6.86 4.41
CA MET A 159 -2.42 -5.62 3.82
C MET A 159 -3.94 -5.72 3.65
N GLU A 160 -4.66 -4.77 4.22
CA GLU A 160 -6.11 -4.70 4.17
C GLU A 160 -6.57 -3.61 3.20
N VAL A 161 -7.58 -3.92 2.41
CA VAL A 161 -8.24 -3.00 1.48
C VAL A 161 -9.68 -2.88 1.86
N GLY A 162 -10.25 -1.71 1.69
CA GLY A 162 -11.68 -1.53 1.88
C GLY A 162 -12.17 -0.20 1.34
N VAL A 163 -13.48 -0.04 1.39
CA VAL A 163 -14.17 1.19 1.03
C VAL A 163 -15.09 1.55 2.18
N ALA A 164 -14.86 2.68 2.79
CA ALA A 164 -15.72 3.27 3.80
C ALA A 164 -16.66 4.30 3.16
N ALA A 165 -17.90 4.31 3.59
CA ALA A 165 -18.84 5.38 3.27
C ALA A 165 -18.76 6.39 4.41
N LEU A 166 -18.04 7.49 4.22
CA LEU A 166 -17.99 8.53 5.24
C LEU A 166 -19.34 9.17 5.45
N SER A 167 -19.71 9.35 6.71
CA SER A 167 -20.92 10.05 7.12
C SER A 167 -20.93 11.47 6.55
N ALA A 168 -22.14 11.94 6.17
CA ALA A 168 -22.38 13.23 5.55
C ALA A 168 -21.51 14.37 6.13
N VAL A 169 -20.59 14.87 5.32
CA VAL A 169 -19.86 16.10 5.65
C VAL A 169 -20.69 17.27 5.16
N PRO A 170 -21.00 18.29 5.99
CA PRO A 170 -21.61 19.52 5.51
C PRO A 170 -20.66 20.15 4.48
N ASP A 171 -21.17 20.52 3.32
CA ASP A 171 -20.41 21.28 2.37
C ASP A 171 -20.12 22.71 2.90
N ALA A 172 -19.22 23.43 2.22
CA ALA A 172 -18.84 24.80 2.59
C ALA A 172 -20.03 25.80 2.54
N SER A 173 -21.18 25.40 1.97
CA SER A 173 -22.42 26.17 1.89
C SER A 173 -23.39 25.85 3.03
N GLY A 174 -23.11 24.83 3.85
CA GLY A 174 -24.00 24.35 4.91
C GLY A 174 -25.11 23.44 4.40
N ASP A 175 -25.09 23.07 3.11
CA ASP A 175 -25.95 22.02 2.58
C ASP A 175 -25.37 20.66 2.97
N THR A 176 -26.24 19.78 3.46
CA THR A 176 -25.85 18.40 3.74
C THR A 176 -25.67 17.66 2.43
N VAL A 177 -24.42 17.36 2.10
CA VAL A 177 -24.12 16.38 1.05
C VAL A 177 -24.84 15.08 1.44
N PRO A 178 -25.59 14.47 0.52
CA PRO A 178 -26.32 13.24 0.85
C PRO A 178 -25.35 12.22 1.48
N PRO A 179 -25.73 11.54 2.56
CA PRO A 179 -24.91 10.49 3.11
C PRO A 179 -24.51 9.53 1.99
N ASN A 180 -23.23 9.13 1.96
CA ASN A 180 -22.67 8.19 0.98
C ASN A 180 -22.47 8.71 -0.46
N SER A 181 -22.43 10.02 -0.68
CA SER A 181 -21.98 10.57 -1.98
C SER A 181 -20.46 10.52 -2.14
N ILE A 182 -19.73 10.35 -1.05
CA ILE A 182 -18.27 10.23 -1.03
C ILE A 182 -17.93 8.85 -0.48
N LEU A 183 -17.20 8.07 -1.26
CA LEU A 183 -16.61 6.81 -0.82
C LEU A 183 -15.14 7.03 -0.56
N THR A 184 -14.66 6.62 0.60
CA THR A 184 -13.24 6.65 0.93
C THR A 184 -12.65 5.26 0.72
N VAL A 185 -11.87 5.12 -0.34
CA VAL A 185 -11.07 3.92 -0.57
C VAL A 185 -9.84 3.98 0.31
N TYR A 186 -9.54 2.92 1.01
CA TYR A 186 -8.35 2.85 1.86
C TYR A 186 -7.57 1.55 1.67
N VAL A 187 -6.29 1.63 1.90
CA VAL A 187 -5.39 0.48 2.05
C VAL A 187 -4.62 0.67 3.34
N ALA A 188 -4.69 -0.31 4.22
CA ALA A 188 -4.02 -0.31 5.51
C ALA A 188 -3.04 -1.49 5.61
N TRP A 189 -1.95 -1.30 6.33
CA TRP A 189 -0.97 -2.36 6.62
C TRP A 189 -0.41 -2.17 8.02
N PRO A 190 0.02 -3.26 8.69
CA PRO A 190 0.58 -3.17 10.02
C PRO A 190 1.79 -2.24 10.07
N ALA A 191 1.78 -1.32 11.03
CA ALA A 191 2.92 -0.44 11.25
C ALA A 191 4.13 -1.27 11.67
N THR A 192 5.25 -1.09 10.98
CA THR A 192 6.48 -1.81 11.34
C THR A 192 6.99 -1.33 12.69
N ILE A 193 7.17 -2.23 13.64
CA ILE A 193 7.58 -1.99 15.05
C ILE A 193 8.83 -1.10 15.16
N TRP A 194 9.66 -1.05 14.13
CA TRP A 194 10.88 -0.24 14.06
C TRP A 194 10.64 1.28 13.93
N LYS A 195 9.41 1.67 13.58
CA LYS A 195 9.01 3.06 13.41
C LYS A 195 8.29 3.63 14.62
N ASN A 196 8.40 2.97 15.74
CA ASN A 196 7.77 3.34 17.01
C ASN A 196 8.16 4.76 17.51
N LEU A 197 8.11 5.72 16.63
CA LEU A 197 8.44 7.11 16.92
C LEU A 197 7.38 8.00 16.28
N ASP A 198 6.35 8.31 17.05
CA ASP A 198 5.52 9.52 16.93
C ASP A 198 5.08 9.94 15.50
N ARG A 199 4.90 8.98 14.59
CA ARG A 199 4.09 9.28 13.42
C ARG A 199 2.65 9.25 13.88
N ALA A 200 2.13 10.44 14.10
CA ALA A 200 0.70 10.63 14.23
C ALA A 200 0.04 9.96 13.01
N GLN A 201 -0.69 8.89 13.27
CA GLN A 201 -1.62 8.31 12.31
C GLN A 201 -2.49 9.46 11.81
N SER A 202 -2.80 9.54 10.52
CA SER A 202 -3.72 10.58 10.07
C SER A 202 -5.06 10.36 10.79
N GLU A 203 -5.70 11.44 11.22
CA GLU A 203 -6.99 11.34 11.92
C GLU A 203 -7.98 10.51 11.10
N THR A 204 -8.02 10.71 9.79
CA THR A 204 -8.87 9.93 8.87
C THR A 204 -8.56 8.44 8.88
N CYS A 205 -7.28 8.04 8.92
CA CYS A 205 -6.92 6.63 9.03
C CYS A 205 -7.37 6.04 10.36
N ALA A 206 -7.21 6.77 11.46
CA ALA A 206 -7.64 6.30 12.77
C ALA A 206 -9.16 6.12 12.84
N GLU A 207 -9.93 7.06 12.29
CA GLU A 207 -11.38 6.98 12.21
C GLU A 207 -11.83 5.79 11.34
N ILE A 208 -11.21 5.58 10.18
CA ILE A 208 -11.52 4.43 9.32
C ILE A 208 -11.24 3.12 10.04
N MET A 209 -10.09 2.98 10.70
CA MET A 209 -9.74 1.76 11.42
C MET A 209 -10.71 1.47 12.56
N GLU A 210 -11.09 2.49 13.34
CA GLU A 210 -12.07 2.35 14.42
C GLU A 210 -13.45 1.95 13.88
N GLU A 211 -13.93 2.60 12.81
CA GLU A 211 -15.22 2.31 12.21
C GLU A 211 -15.28 0.90 11.58
N GLN A 212 -14.17 0.45 10.99
CA GLN A 212 -14.09 -0.87 10.38
C GLN A 212 -13.73 -1.99 11.37
N GLY A 213 -13.48 -1.65 12.64
CA GLY A 213 -13.13 -2.62 13.68
C GLY A 213 -11.76 -3.27 13.46
N ILE A 214 -10.84 -2.56 12.84
CA ILE A 214 -9.45 -3.00 12.62
C ILE A 214 -8.63 -2.61 13.84
N ASP A 215 -8.28 -3.60 14.66
CA ASP A 215 -7.51 -3.39 15.87
C ASP A 215 -6.01 -3.44 15.60
N GLY A 216 -5.26 -2.51 16.19
CA GLY A 216 -3.79 -2.51 16.14
C GLY A 216 -3.20 -1.19 15.66
N GLU A 217 -1.87 -1.18 15.51
CA GLU A 217 -1.16 -0.05 14.92
C GLU A 217 -1.02 -0.28 13.41
N PHE A 218 -1.76 0.50 12.63
CA PHE A 218 -1.74 0.46 11.18
C PHE A 218 -1.24 1.77 10.58
N GLU A 219 -0.53 1.68 9.47
CA GLU A 219 -0.36 2.79 8.54
C GLU A 219 -1.41 2.63 7.44
N CYS A 220 -1.97 3.72 6.95
CA CYS A 220 -2.88 3.67 5.81
C CYS A 220 -2.64 4.80 4.81
N VAL A 221 -3.13 4.56 3.60
CA VAL A 221 -3.33 5.56 2.56
C VAL A 221 -4.81 5.51 2.18
N HIS A 222 -5.41 6.67 1.95
CA HIS A 222 -6.81 6.76 1.56
C HIS A 222 -6.99 7.74 0.39
N LEU A 223 -8.10 7.56 -0.34
CA LEU A 223 -8.49 8.41 -1.46
C LEU A 223 -10.01 8.54 -1.49
N ASP A 224 -10.50 9.76 -1.51
CA ASP A 224 -11.93 10.04 -1.62
C ASP A 224 -12.39 9.96 -3.07
N VAL A 225 -13.42 9.19 -3.29
CA VAL A 225 -14.08 9.01 -4.58
C VAL A 225 -15.46 9.64 -4.50
N MET A 226 -15.61 10.77 -5.17
CA MET A 226 -16.93 11.38 -5.34
C MET A 226 -17.69 10.60 -6.42
N LEU A 227 -18.82 10.04 -6.05
CA LEU A 227 -19.76 9.50 -7.02
C LEU A 227 -20.54 10.68 -7.59
N GLY A 228 -20.11 11.17 -8.74
CA GLY A 228 -20.68 12.36 -9.36
C GLY A 228 -22.17 12.23 -9.58
N GLU A 229 -22.92 13.31 -9.31
CA GLU A 229 -24.24 13.49 -9.88
C GLU A 229 -24.08 13.55 -11.41
N GLY A 230 -24.58 12.54 -12.11
CA GLY A 230 -24.66 12.58 -13.57
C GLY A 230 -25.46 13.81 -13.98
N ARG A 231 -24.81 14.71 -14.71
CA ARG A 231 -25.46 15.78 -15.44
C ARG A 231 -26.19 15.23 -16.64
#